data_7d7501a662182c92b2838bd69d417d43
#
_entry.id   7d7501a662182c92b2838bd69d417d43
#
_cell.length_a   1.000
_cell.length_b   1.000
_cell.length_c   1.000
_cell.angle_alpha   90.00
_cell.angle_beta   90.00
_cell.angle_gamma   90.00
#
_symmetry.space_group_name_H-M   'P 1'
#
loop_
_entity.id
_entity.type
_entity.pdbx_description
1 polymer ?
#
loop_
_entity_poly.entity_id
_entity_poly.type
_entity_poly.pdbx_seq_one_letter_code
_entity_poly.pdbx_strand_id
1 'polypeptide(L)'
;MELIDSHCHLKGFKDKGELNPVLDRAQAAGIKRLITVGTSPADWVTYREMHREKTGSIAYTVGLHPCYVNADWAASISQLSTFFMPPF
;
A
#
# COMPACT_ATOMS: atom_id res chain seq x y z
N MET A 1 -7.00 4.28 22.73
CA MET A 1 -5.88 4.92 22.01
C MET A 1 -5.96 4.60 20.54
N GLU A 2 -5.84 5.60 19.69
CA GLU A 2 -5.77 5.39 18.26
C GLU A 2 -4.33 5.27 17.82
N LEU A 3 -4.02 4.22 17.04
CA LEU A 3 -2.70 3.95 16.53
C LEU A 3 -2.71 4.03 15.00
N ILE A 4 -1.55 4.37 14.45
CA ILE A 4 -1.31 4.34 13.01
C ILE A 4 -0.14 3.40 12.74
N ASP A 5 -0.35 2.40 11.89
CA ASP A 5 0.74 1.56 11.41
C ASP A 5 1.37 2.23 10.21
N SER A 6 2.58 2.76 10.37
CA SER A 6 3.25 3.54 9.33
C SER A 6 4.06 2.72 8.34
N HIS A 7 4.13 1.40 8.52
CA HIS A 7 4.93 0.56 7.62
C HIS A 7 4.40 -0.88 7.63
N CYS A 8 3.60 -1.21 6.66
CA CYS A 8 3.10 -2.57 6.49
C CYS A 8 3.05 -2.95 5.00
N HIS A 9 2.85 -4.22 4.73
CA HIS A 9 2.76 -4.76 3.37
C HIS A 9 1.50 -5.61 3.27
N LEU A 10 0.47 -5.10 2.59
CA LEU A 10 -0.85 -5.69 2.59
C LEU A 10 -1.18 -6.54 1.37
N LYS A 11 -0.37 -6.44 0.29
CA LYS A 11 -0.71 -7.12 -0.97
C LYS A 11 -0.86 -8.63 -0.82
N GLY A 12 0.02 -9.27 -0.03
CA GLY A 12 -0.04 -10.71 0.21
C GLY A 12 -1.37 -11.14 0.82
N PHE A 13 -1.91 -10.36 1.74
CA PHE A 13 -3.21 -10.64 2.35
C PHE A 13 -4.34 -10.46 1.34
N LYS A 14 -4.26 -9.40 0.51
CA LYS A 14 -5.24 -9.16 -0.53
C LYS A 14 -5.29 -10.31 -1.52
N ASP A 15 -4.12 -10.77 -1.96
CA ASP A 15 -4.01 -11.85 -2.95
C ASP A 15 -4.57 -13.18 -2.42
N LYS A 16 -4.49 -13.40 -1.11
CA LYS A 16 -5.04 -14.61 -0.47
C LYS A 16 -6.50 -14.49 -0.07
N GLY A 17 -7.12 -13.34 -0.29
CA GLY A 17 -8.48 -13.10 0.16
C GLY A 17 -8.61 -12.89 1.67
N GLU A 18 -7.53 -12.53 2.35
CA GLU A 18 -7.47 -12.40 3.81
C GLU A 18 -7.45 -10.94 4.28
N LEU A 19 -7.55 -9.97 3.38
CA LEU A 19 -7.37 -8.56 3.73
C LEU A 19 -8.40 -8.08 4.75
N ASN A 20 -9.69 -8.34 4.52
CA ASN A 20 -10.72 -7.85 5.44
C ASN A 20 -10.58 -8.40 6.86
N PRO A 21 -10.35 -9.70 7.07
CA PRO A 21 -10.07 -10.21 8.41
C PRO A 21 -8.85 -9.56 9.07
N VAL A 22 -7.78 -9.31 8.32
CA VAL A 22 -6.58 -8.63 8.84
C VAL A 22 -6.90 -7.22 9.28
N LEU A 23 -7.64 -6.46 8.46
CA LEU A 23 -8.03 -5.08 8.78
C LEU A 23 -8.97 -5.03 9.99
N ASP A 24 -9.89 -5.99 10.10
CA ASP A 24 -10.80 -6.07 11.25
C ASP A 24 -10.02 -6.31 12.55
N ARG A 25 -9.04 -7.21 12.53
CA ARG A 25 -8.18 -7.45 13.69
C ARG A 25 -7.36 -6.23 14.07
N ALA A 26 -6.83 -5.52 13.08
CA ALA A 26 -6.06 -4.30 13.31
C ALA A 26 -6.95 -3.23 13.96
N GLN A 27 -8.15 -3.03 13.46
CA GLN A 27 -9.08 -2.07 14.02
C GLN A 27 -9.47 -2.43 15.44
N ALA A 28 -9.73 -3.71 15.72
CA ALA A 28 -10.04 -4.17 17.08
C ALA A 28 -8.90 -3.92 18.05
N ALA A 29 -7.66 -3.92 17.55
CA ALA A 29 -6.47 -3.62 18.36
C ALA A 29 -6.19 -2.12 18.50
N GLY A 30 -6.99 -1.25 17.90
CA GLY A 30 -6.83 0.19 17.99
C GLY A 30 -6.07 0.83 16.84
N ILE A 31 -5.72 0.08 15.81
CA ILE A 31 -5.04 0.61 14.62
C ILE A 31 -6.10 1.16 13.67
N LYS A 32 -6.17 2.49 13.56
CA LYS A 32 -7.19 3.18 12.77
C LYS A 32 -6.77 3.44 11.34
N ARG A 33 -5.46 3.59 11.11
CA ARG A 33 -4.92 3.87 9.78
C ARG A 33 -3.68 3.03 9.53
N LEU A 34 -3.51 2.64 8.28
CA LEU A 34 -2.34 1.89 7.85
C LEU A 34 -1.72 2.57 6.63
N ILE A 35 -0.39 2.59 6.60
CA ILE A 35 0.35 3.03 5.42
C ILE A 35 1.03 1.79 4.85
N THR A 36 0.54 1.31 3.72
CA THR A 36 1.14 0.16 3.05
C THR A 36 2.24 0.62 2.10
N VAL A 37 3.41 0.01 2.21
CA VAL A 37 4.63 0.50 1.57
C VAL A 37 4.79 -0.17 0.21
N GLY A 38 4.79 0.65 -0.85
CA GLY A 38 4.96 0.18 -2.22
C GLY A 38 6.40 -0.24 -2.51
N THR A 39 6.57 -1.34 -3.21
CA THR A 39 7.90 -1.91 -3.52
C THR A 39 8.16 -2.05 -5.02
N SER A 40 7.12 -2.14 -5.83
CA SER A 40 7.22 -2.30 -7.29
C SER A 40 5.90 -1.88 -7.95
N PRO A 41 5.89 -1.64 -9.26
CA PRO A 41 4.65 -1.29 -9.96
C PRO A 41 3.50 -2.25 -9.73
N ALA A 42 3.80 -3.53 -9.53
CA ALA A 42 2.75 -4.54 -9.29
C ALA A 42 1.96 -4.25 -8.02
N ASP A 43 2.63 -3.91 -6.91
CA ASP A 43 1.91 -3.60 -5.68
C ASP A 43 1.36 -2.17 -5.65
N TRP A 44 1.95 -1.21 -6.39
CA TRP A 44 1.42 0.14 -6.48
C TRP A 44 -0.03 0.13 -7.00
N VAL A 45 -0.30 -0.66 -8.03
CA VAL A 45 -1.66 -0.81 -8.58
C VAL A 45 -2.62 -1.33 -7.53
N THR A 46 -2.22 -2.38 -6.83
CA THR A 46 -3.04 -3.01 -5.78
C THR A 46 -3.32 -2.02 -4.64
N TYR A 47 -2.30 -1.28 -4.21
CA TYR A 47 -2.45 -0.34 -3.09
C TYR A 47 -3.29 0.88 -3.46
N ARG A 48 -3.21 1.34 -4.70
CA ARG A 48 -4.10 2.41 -5.18
C ARG A 48 -5.56 1.98 -5.11
N GLU A 49 -5.84 0.76 -5.51
CA GLU A 49 -7.21 0.20 -5.43
C GLU A 49 -7.68 0.08 -3.98
N MET A 50 -6.82 -0.41 -3.08
CA MET A 50 -7.14 -0.48 -1.65
C MET A 50 -7.45 0.90 -1.08
N HIS A 51 -6.65 1.90 -1.44
CA HIS A 51 -6.88 3.27 -0.98
C HIS A 51 -8.23 3.80 -1.46
N ARG A 52 -8.59 3.55 -2.70
CA ARG A 52 -9.87 3.99 -3.26
C ARG A 52 -11.06 3.36 -2.55
N GLU A 53 -10.93 2.09 -2.16
CA GLU A 53 -11.98 1.37 -1.44
C GLU A 53 -12.08 1.78 0.02
N LYS A 54 -10.96 2.17 0.63
CA LYS A 54 -10.87 2.44 2.08
C LYS A 54 -10.12 3.75 2.34
N THR A 55 -10.59 4.83 1.73
CA THR A 55 -9.91 6.12 1.68
C THR A 55 -9.52 6.68 3.06
N GLY A 56 -10.33 6.49 4.08
CA GLY A 56 -10.03 7.00 5.42
C GLY A 56 -9.10 6.10 6.24
N SER A 57 -8.81 4.90 5.78
CA SER A 57 -8.11 3.88 6.57
C SER A 57 -6.78 3.45 5.98
N ILE A 58 -6.64 3.43 4.66
CA ILE A 58 -5.44 2.94 3.99
C ILE A 58 -4.87 4.04 3.10
N ALA A 59 -3.63 4.42 3.39
CA ALA A 59 -2.78 5.20 2.49
C ALA A 59 -1.65 4.30 1.98
N TYR A 60 -0.94 4.74 0.96
CA TYR A 60 0.17 3.95 0.43
C TYR A 60 1.33 4.85 0.02
N THR A 61 2.52 4.24 -0.05
CA THR A 61 3.70 4.88 -0.63
C THR A 61 4.04 4.20 -1.94
N VAL A 62 4.80 4.87 -2.78
CA VAL A 62 5.31 4.31 -4.02
C VAL A 62 6.83 4.43 -4.05
N GLY A 63 7.48 3.35 -4.45
CA GLY A 63 8.92 3.28 -4.54
C GLY A 63 9.33 1.95 -5.15
N LEU A 64 10.59 1.84 -5.56
CA LEU A 64 11.14 0.62 -6.11
C LEU A 64 12.11 0.03 -5.10
N HIS A 65 11.70 -1.07 -4.47
CA HIS A 65 12.54 -1.76 -3.49
C HIS A 65 13.76 -2.37 -4.17
N PRO A 66 14.94 -2.36 -3.52
CA PRO A 66 16.17 -2.92 -4.12
C PRO A 66 16.01 -4.36 -4.64
N CYS A 67 15.18 -5.17 -4.02
CA CYS A 67 14.92 -6.55 -4.48
C CYS A 67 14.19 -6.60 -5.83
N TYR A 68 13.59 -5.51 -6.29
CA TYR A 68 12.80 -5.45 -7.51
C TYR A 68 13.42 -4.57 -8.59
N VAL A 69 14.64 -4.11 -8.38
CA VAL A 69 15.38 -3.37 -9.41
C VAL A 69 15.84 -4.35 -10.47
N ASN A 70 15.48 -4.07 -11.72
CA ASN A 70 15.86 -4.89 -12.88
C ASN A 70 16.21 -3.99 -14.07
N ALA A 71 16.38 -4.59 -15.26
CA ALA A 71 16.73 -3.83 -16.46
C ALA A 71 15.70 -2.76 -16.84
N ASP A 72 14.45 -2.91 -16.39
CA ASP A 72 13.35 -2.00 -16.71
C ASP A 72 13.13 -0.93 -15.62
N TRP A 73 14.09 -0.71 -14.73
CA TRP A 73 13.93 0.18 -13.60
C TRP A 73 13.54 1.60 -14.01
N ALA A 74 14.09 2.11 -15.10
CA ALA A 74 13.77 3.48 -15.54
C ALA A 74 12.32 3.61 -15.99
N ALA A 75 11.79 2.60 -16.68
CA ALA A 75 10.38 2.57 -17.08
C ALA A 75 9.47 2.48 -15.84
N SER A 76 9.86 1.72 -14.83
CA SER A 76 9.13 1.63 -13.57
C SER A 76 9.10 2.97 -12.84
N ILE A 77 10.24 3.62 -12.71
CA ILE A 77 10.34 4.93 -12.02
C ILE A 77 9.55 6.00 -12.76
N SER A 78 9.48 5.96 -14.08
CA SER A 78 8.72 6.95 -14.85
C SER A 78 7.21 6.93 -14.55
N GLN A 79 6.71 5.84 -13.97
CA GLN A 79 5.30 5.70 -13.62
C GLN A 79 4.95 6.26 -12.23
N LEU A 80 5.95 6.61 -11.42
CA LEU A 80 5.70 7.00 -10.02
C LEU A 80 4.64 8.09 -9.88
N SER A 81 4.74 9.15 -10.69
CA SER A 81 3.83 10.29 -10.57
C SER A 81 2.37 9.93 -10.85
N THR A 82 2.12 8.87 -11.63
CA THR A 82 0.78 8.37 -11.93
C THR A 82 0.07 7.86 -10.68
N PHE A 83 0.84 7.42 -9.68
CA PHE A 83 0.31 6.79 -8.47
C PHE A 83 0.30 7.72 -7.26
N PHE A 84 0.76 8.95 -7.39
CA PHE A 84 0.67 9.92 -6.30
C PHE A 84 -0.79 10.24 -6.02
N MET A 85 -1.13 10.34 -4.74
CA MET A 85 -2.47 10.67 -4.30
C MET A 85 -2.57 12.18 -4.12
N PRO A 86 -3.34 12.90 -4.92
CA PRO A 86 -3.60 14.31 -4.65
C PRO A 86 -4.59 14.46 -3.49
N PRO A 87 -4.58 15.59 -2.76
CA PRO A 87 -3.52 16.60 -2.77
C PRO A 87 -2.38 16.20 -1.86
N PHE A 88 -1.21 16.62 -2.19
CA PHE A 88 -0.05 16.44 -1.32
C PHE A 88 0.32 17.75 -0.69
#